data_3d4b2708587270f9df6a498afebf2119
#
_entry.id   3d4b2708587270f9df6a498afebf2119
#
_cell.length_a   1.000
_cell.length_b   1.000
_cell.length_c   1.000
_cell.angle_alpha   90.00
_cell.angle_beta   90.00
_cell.angle_gamma   90.00
#
_symmetry.space_group_name_H-M   'P 1'
#
loop_
_entity.id
_entity.type
_entity.pdbx_description
1 polymer ?
#
loop_
_entity_poly.entity_id
_entity_poly.type
_entity_poly.pdbx_seq_one_letter_code
_entity_poly.pdbx_strand_id
1 'polypeptide(L)'
;MKQYFSFQWHITDDCDQRCKHCYIFSENCHKKLDSMSWEQMQETFYNCLDFCKVYGRIPYFYLTGGDPILHPDFWKLLGLMKEHGVAFTILGNPFHLTDEVCRRLKEYGCEKYQLSIDGLRETHDWFRKPGSFDTTLEKSGCINRAGIRSVVMTTVSGKNIDEVSGIIDAVVAAGANVFAFARYCPTSEEKDVGIEPLRYRQLLADCDRKFREYEAAGCQTYFNKKDHLWTLYEYEIGTFRLPETVEEGMIYGGCNCGKCHLTILPTGDVYACRRVRNSKVANVFSDRLADVWVCQMERYRDYTRFEKCSKCELLAFCRGCPAVASGRNGDFYAADPQCWKQIEGYAQKAIG
;
A
#
# COMPACT_ATOMS: atom_id res chain seq x y z
N MET A 1 -8.13 -14.75 17.64
CA MET A 1 -7.06 -14.74 16.60
C MET A 1 -6.14 -13.56 16.88
N LYS A 2 -4.81 -13.76 17.03
CA LYS A 2 -3.87 -12.66 17.21
C LYS A 2 -3.87 -11.80 15.94
N GLN A 3 -4.15 -10.50 16.06
CA GLN A 3 -4.24 -9.61 14.91
C GLN A 3 -2.92 -8.86 14.73
N TYR A 4 -2.38 -8.87 13.52
CA TYR A 4 -1.22 -8.07 13.16
C TYR A 4 -1.57 -6.58 13.16
N PHE A 5 -0.57 -5.75 13.54
CA PHE A 5 -0.61 -4.33 13.36
C PHE A 5 0.55 -3.90 12.45
N SER A 6 0.24 -3.14 11.42
CA SER A 6 1.18 -2.81 10.34
C SER A 6 1.76 -1.42 10.54
N PHE A 7 3.08 -1.34 10.66
CA PHE A 7 3.82 -0.08 10.60
C PHE A 7 4.49 0.05 9.23
N GLN A 8 4.02 1.00 8.41
CA GLN A 8 4.75 1.38 7.20
C GLN A 8 5.83 2.38 7.63
N TRP A 9 7.06 1.93 7.67
CA TRP A 9 8.15 2.70 8.23
C TRP A 9 9.15 3.13 7.17
N HIS A 10 9.19 4.46 6.94
CA HIS A 10 10.15 5.11 6.08
C HIS A 10 11.40 5.45 6.90
N ILE A 11 12.48 4.72 6.73
CA ILE A 11 13.72 4.96 7.48
C ILE A 11 14.60 6.04 6.83
N THR A 12 14.40 6.28 5.54
CA THR A 12 15.13 7.28 4.75
C THR A 12 14.30 7.78 3.58
N ASP A 13 14.53 8.99 3.12
CA ASP A 13 14.03 9.51 1.83
C ASP A 13 15.03 9.23 0.68
N ASP A 14 16.23 8.72 0.96
CA ASP A 14 17.23 8.47 -0.06
C ASP A 14 16.79 7.35 -1.02
N CYS A 15 17.01 7.58 -2.32
CA CYS A 15 16.56 6.68 -3.38
C CYS A 15 17.42 6.89 -4.64
N ASP A 16 17.75 5.82 -5.34
CA ASP A 16 18.43 5.86 -6.61
C ASP A 16 17.50 6.04 -7.83
N GLN A 17 16.21 6.16 -7.56
CA GLN A 17 15.17 6.47 -8.55
C GLN A 17 14.51 7.82 -8.29
N ARG A 18 13.92 8.40 -9.34
CA ARG A 18 13.11 9.62 -9.31
C ARG A 18 11.84 9.39 -10.09
N CYS A 19 11.01 8.44 -9.57
CA CYS A 19 9.77 8.04 -10.22
C CYS A 19 8.82 9.23 -10.33
N LYS A 20 8.22 9.44 -11.51
CA LYS A 20 7.37 10.62 -11.80
C LYS A 20 6.10 10.71 -10.95
N HIS A 21 5.62 9.58 -10.44
CA HIS A 21 4.44 9.50 -9.57
C HIS A 21 4.81 9.27 -8.09
N CYS A 22 6.09 9.51 -7.73
CA CYS A 22 6.55 9.26 -6.36
C CYS A 22 6.09 10.37 -5.42
N TYR A 23 5.28 10.01 -4.44
CA TYR A 23 4.76 10.95 -3.43
C TYR A 23 5.83 11.58 -2.51
N ILE A 24 7.08 11.10 -2.55
CA ILE A 24 8.20 11.71 -1.81
C ILE A 24 8.78 12.87 -2.62
N PHE A 25 8.84 12.74 -3.95
CA PHE A 25 9.52 13.69 -4.85
C PHE A 25 8.58 14.48 -5.76
N SER A 26 7.29 14.14 -5.83
CA SER A 26 6.34 14.73 -6.77
C SER A 26 6.15 16.25 -6.60
N GLU A 27 6.30 16.76 -5.38
CA GLU A 27 6.06 18.18 -5.07
C GLU A 27 7.34 19.03 -5.12
N ASN A 28 8.48 18.43 -4.87
CA ASN A 28 9.77 19.10 -4.87
C ASN A 28 10.90 18.12 -5.12
N CYS A 29 11.41 18.09 -6.32
CA CYS A 29 12.56 17.25 -6.69
C CYS A 29 13.87 17.68 -5.98
N HIS A 30 13.91 18.90 -5.40
CA HIS A 30 15.02 19.45 -4.62
C HIS A 30 14.78 19.38 -3.10
N LYS A 31 13.77 18.62 -2.64
CA LYS A 31 13.51 18.40 -1.22
C LYS A 31 14.79 17.92 -0.52
N LYS A 32 15.08 18.48 0.65
CA LYS A 32 16.09 17.91 1.55
C LYS A 32 15.65 16.50 1.91
N LEU A 33 16.53 15.53 1.70
CA LEU A 33 16.29 14.13 2.05
C LEU A 33 16.53 13.95 3.55
N ASP A 34 15.56 13.36 4.22
CA ASP A 34 15.66 13.04 5.64
C ASP A 34 15.98 11.55 5.80
N SER A 35 16.75 11.22 6.83
CA SER A 35 17.07 9.86 7.24
C SER A 35 17.12 9.80 8.77
N MET A 36 16.62 8.72 9.35
CA MET A 36 16.69 8.49 10.80
C MET A 36 18.13 8.17 11.22
N SER A 37 18.55 8.68 12.39
CA SER A 37 19.75 8.15 13.04
C SER A 37 19.50 6.74 13.58
N TRP A 38 20.57 6.05 13.96
CA TRP A 38 20.41 4.75 14.60
C TRP A 38 19.60 4.80 15.88
N GLU A 39 19.84 5.82 16.72
CA GLU A 39 19.12 6.04 17.98
C GLU A 39 17.63 6.30 17.73
N GLN A 40 17.32 7.11 16.73
CA GLN A 40 15.94 7.37 16.31
C GLN A 40 15.23 6.10 15.81
N MET A 41 15.95 5.23 15.07
CA MET A 41 15.39 3.95 14.65
C MET A 41 15.12 3.02 15.83
N GLN A 42 16.02 2.96 16.82
CA GLN A 42 15.80 2.16 18.03
C GLN A 42 14.60 2.67 18.83
N GLU A 43 14.51 3.99 19.07
CA GLU A 43 13.39 4.62 19.76
C GLU A 43 12.07 4.31 19.06
N THR A 44 12.01 4.51 17.73
CA THR A 44 10.83 4.20 16.91
C THR A 44 10.44 2.71 17.03
N PHE A 45 11.42 1.80 16.93
CA PHE A 45 11.17 0.37 17.02
C PHE A 45 10.55 -0.02 18.36
N TYR A 46 11.14 0.45 19.48
CA TYR A 46 10.63 0.12 20.81
C TYR A 46 9.27 0.78 21.09
N ASN A 47 9.00 1.99 20.58
CA ASN A 47 7.69 2.62 20.69
C ASN A 47 6.61 1.80 19.95
N CYS A 48 6.95 1.23 18.78
CA CYS A 48 6.06 0.32 18.05
C CYS A 48 5.82 -1.01 18.80
N LEU A 49 6.85 -1.56 19.44
CA LEU A 49 6.70 -2.79 20.26
C LEU A 49 5.85 -2.54 21.51
N ASP A 50 6.07 -1.40 22.19
CA ASP A 50 5.24 -1.00 23.34
C ASP A 50 3.77 -0.86 22.95
N PHE A 51 3.49 -0.19 21.83
CA PHE A 51 2.16 -0.11 21.26
C PHE A 51 1.52 -1.49 21.10
N CYS A 52 2.23 -2.40 20.45
CA CYS A 52 1.72 -3.76 20.20
C CYS A 52 1.50 -4.55 21.48
N LYS A 53 2.36 -4.37 22.47
CA LYS A 53 2.21 -4.97 23.80
C LYS A 53 0.95 -4.46 24.52
N VAL A 54 0.72 -3.14 24.50
CA VAL A 54 -0.47 -2.51 25.12
C VAL A 54 -1.76 -3.03 24.53
N TYR A 55 -1.83 -3.17 23.21
CA TYR A 55 -3.06 -3.58 22.51
C TYR A 55 -3.15 -5.08 22.18
N GLY A 56 -2.22 -5.90 22.66
CA GLY A 56 -2.20 -7.35 22.40
C GLY A 56 -2.07 -7.68 20.91
N ARG A 57 -1.35 -6.85 20.15
CA ARG A 57 -1.14 -7.00 18.71
C ARG A 57 0.21 -7.66 18.41
N ILE A 58 0.35 -8.20 17.20
CA ILE A 58 1.63 -8.67 16.66
C ILE A 58 2.19 -7.57 15.76
N PRO A 59 3.40 -7.04 16.03
CA PRO A 59 4.01 -6.03 15.16
C PRO A 59 4.38 -6.64 13.81
N TYR A 60 4.12 -5.88 12.74
CA TYR A 60 4.56 -6.19 11.40
C TYR A 60 5.06 -4.92 10.70
N PHE A 61 6.28 -4.95 10.18
CA PHE A 61 6.88 -3.79 9.56
C PHE A 61 6.91 -3.91 8.03
N TYR A 62 6.48 -2.83 7.37
CA TYR A 62 6.74 -2.58 5.97
C TYR A 62 7.86 -1.54 5.90
N LEU A 63 9.11 -2.01 5.81
CA LEU A 63 10.28 -1.14 5.68
C LEU A 63 10.32 -0.54 4.28
N THR A 64 10.39 0.77 4.22
CA THR A 64 10.35 1.54 2.97
C THR A 64 11.02 2.90 3.17
N GLY A 65 10.70 3.83 2.32
CA GLY A 65 11.22 5.20 2.31
C GLY A 65 11.40 5.63 0.88
N GLY A 66 12.58 6.12 0.55
CA GLY A 66 13.11 6.09 -0.79
C GLY A 66 13.41 4.64 -1.17
N ASP A 67 14.65 4.19 -0.98
CA ASP A 67 14.99 2.76 -0.97
C ASP A 67 15.67 2.42 0.36
N PRO A 68 15.06 1.63 1.23
CA PRO A 68 15.56 1.42 2.59
C PRO A 68 16.94 0.75 2.64
N ILE A 69 17.33 -0.02 1.62
CA ILE A 69 18.64 -0.69 1.55
C ILE A 69 19.82 0.32 1.44
N LEU A 70 19.53 1.55 1.02
CA LEU A 70 20.53 2.62 0.93
C LEU A 70 20.86 3.25 2.29
N HIS A 71 20.06 2.98 3.32
CA HIS A 71 20.35 3.51 4.65
C HIS A 71 21.58 2.84 5.26
N PRO A 72 22.57 3.59 5.77
CA PRO A 72 23.84 3.02 6.29
C PRO A 72 23.62 1.99 7.40
N ASP A 73 22.65 2.20 8.27
CA ASP A 73 22.32 1.27 9.37
C ASP A 73 21.21 0.26 9.01
N PHE A 74 20.88 0.09 7.73
CA PHE A 74 19.81 -0.82 7.29
C PHE A 74 19.99 -2.24 7.86
N TRP A 75 21.17 -2.83 7.67
CA TRP A 75 21.46 -4.19 8.14
C TRP A 75 21.46 -4.30 9.66
N LYS A 76 21.84 -3.23 10.35
CA LYS A 76 21.81 -3.17 11.80
C LYS A 76 20.38 -3.16 12.34
N LEU A 77 19.48 -2.44 11.65
CA LEU A 77 18.03 -2.46 11.94
C LEU A 77 17.44 -3.87 11.74
N LEU A 78 17.79 -4.56 10.63
CA LEU A 78 17.32 -5.92 10.40
C LEU A 78 17.83 -6.89 11.49
N GLY A 79 19.06 -6.67 12.00
CA GLY A 79 19.60 -7.40 13.15
C GLY A 79 18.73 -7.25 14.39
N LEU A 80 18.38 -6.01 14.74
CA LEU A 80 17.50 -5.70 15.87
C LEU A 80 16.12 -6.36 15.70
N MET A 81 15.53 -6.31 14.51
CA MET A 81 14.26 -6.98 14.24
C MET A 81 14.35 -8.49 14.41
N LYS A 82 15.43 -9.10 13.92
CA LYS A 82 15.68 -10.55 14.08
C LYS A 82 15.82 -10.96 15.54
N GLU A 83 16.58 -10.21 16.34
CA GLU A 83 16.75 -10.45 17.78
C GLU A 83 15.42 -10.45 18.53
N HIS A 84 14.48 -9.61 18.10
CA HIS A 84 13.13 -9.54 18.68
C HIS A 84 12.10 -10.47 18.01
N GLY A 85 12.51 -11.27 17.03
CA GLY A 85 11.61 -12.19 16.31
C GLY A 85 10.48 -11.48 15.54
N VAL A 86 10.74 -10.27 15.07
CA VAL A 86 9.75 -9.41 14.39
C VAL A 86 9.79 -9.62 12.88
N ALA A 87 8.66 -9.98 12.30
CA ALA A 87 8.52 -10.18 10.87
C ALA A 87 8.40 -8.85 10.09
N PHE A 88 8.95 -8.81 8.88
CA PHE A 88 8.90 -7.62 8.04
C PHE A 88 8.83 -7.94 6.54
N THR A 89 8.37 -6.95 5.79
CA THR A 89 8.40 -6.87 4.33
C THR A 89 9.22 -5.65 3.93
N ILE A 90 10.00 -5.74 2.88
CA ILE A 90 10.68 -4.60 2.26
C ILE A 90 9.88 -4.12 1.05
N LEU A 91 9.68 -2.81 0.94
CA LEU A 91 9.18 -2.12 -0.25
C LEU A 91 10.34 -1.30 -0.80
N GLY A 92 11.02 -1.82 -1.82
CA GLY A 92 12.26 -1.22 -2.31
C GLY A 92 12.43 -1.35 -3.83
N ASN A 93 13.59 -0.97 -4.30
CA ASN A 93 13.97 -0.98 -5.70
C ASN A 93 14.68 -2.29 -6.09
N PRO A 94 14.75 -2.64 -7.39
CA PRO A 94 15.40 -3.87 -7.84
C PRO A 94 16.92 -3.77 -7.91
N PHE A 95 17.51 -2.56 -8.01
CA PHE A 95 18.88 -2.37 -8.48
C PHE A 95 19.97 -2.85 -7.52
N HIS A 96 19.67 -2.93 -6.23
CA HIS A 96 20.59 -3.39 -5.18
C HIS A 96 20.42 -4.87 -4.84
N LEU A 97 19.54 -5.59 -5.55
CA LEU A 97 19.28 -6.99 -5.30
C LEU A 97 20.23 -7.88 -6.10
N THR A 98 21.14 -8.53 -5.40
CA THR A 98 21.95 -9.66 -5.89
C THR A 98 21.47 -10.93 -5.18
N ASP A 99 21.88 -12.12 -5.69
CA ASP A 99 21.56 -13.39 -4.99
C ASP A 99 22.15 -13.42 -3.57
N GLU A 100 23.30 -12.78 -3.35
CA GLU A 100 23.91 -12.65 -2.01
C GLU A 100 23.08 -11.76 -1.10
N VAL A 101 22.68 -10.58 -1.58
CA VAL A 101 21.79 -9.66 -0.83
C VAL A 101 20.47 -10.34 -0.49
N CYS A 102 19.85 -11.04 -1.44
CA CYS A 102 18.60 -11.75 -1.19
C CYS A 102 18.76 -12.86 -0.15
N ARG A 103 19.85 -13.67 -0.21
CA ARG A 103 20.16 -14.68 0.83
C ARG A 103 20.31 -14.03 2.21
N ARG A 104 21.07 -12.94 2.29
CA ARG A 104 21.25 -12.20 3.53
C ARG A 104 19.94 -11.64 4.07
N LEU A 105 19.10 -11.05 3.23
CA LEU A 105 17.74 -10.61 3.63
C LEU A 105 16.92 -11.75 4.23
N LYS A 106 16.97 -12.94 3.63
CA LYS A 106 16.31 -14.14 4.15
C LYS A 106 16.82 -14.54 5.53
N GLU A 107 18.14 -14.51 5.72
CA GLU A 107 18.78 -14.82 7.01
C GLU A 107 18.34 -13.87 8.14
N TYR A 108 18.04 -12.61 7.80
CA TYR A 108 17.50 -11.62 8.75
C TYR A 108 15.98 -11.73 8.95
N GLY A 109 15.29 -12.64 8.25
CA GLY A 109 13.87 -12.88 8.47
C GLY A 109 12.94 -12.10 7.52
N CYS A 110 13.45 -11.58 6.40
CA CYS A 110 12.61 -10.96 5.39
C CYS A 110 11.60 -11.99 4.83
N GLU A 111 10.32 -11.72 4.99
CA GLU A 111 9.27 -12.61 4.49
C GLU A 111 8.91 -12.32 3.03
N LYS A 112 8.86 -11.04 2.68
CA LYS A 112 8.43 -10.57 1.36
C LYS A 112 9.29 -9.39 0.92
N TYR A 113 9.52 -9.31 -0.38
CA TYR A 113 10.09 -8.13 -1.00
C TYR A 113 9.13 -7.62 -2.08
N GLN A 114 8.66 -6.38 -1.92
CA GLN A 114 7.75 -5.77 -2.87
C GLN A 114 8.51 -4.89 -3.84
N LEU A 115 8.38 -5.23 -5.11
CA LEU A 115 8.80 -4.46 -6.26
C LEU A 115 7.58 -3.79 -6.92
N SER A 116 7.81 -2.89 -7.86
CA SER A 116 6.71 -2.25 -8.59
C SER A 116 6.92 -2.32 -10.09
N ILE A 117 5.83 -2.59 -10.82
CA ILE A 117 5.74 -2.47 -12.27
C ILE A 117 4.51 -1.64 -12.61
N ASP A 118 4.71 -0.47 -13.22
CA ASP A 118 3.67 0.53 -13.47
C ASP A 118 3.38 0.75 -14.97
N GLY A 119 3.58 -0.26 -15.77
CA GLY A 119 3.33 -0.26 -17.21
C GLY A 119 4.07 -1.41 -17.89
N LEU A 120 3.85 -1.59 -19.18
CA LEU A 120 4.75 -2.35 -20.04
C LEU A 120 6.07 -1.58 -20.16
N ARG A 121 7.07 -2.18 -20.80
CA ARG A 121 8.46 -1.68 -20.83
C ARG A 121 8.57 -0.16 -21.00
N GLU A 122 8.00 0.39 -22.06
CA GLU A 122 8.12 1.82 -22.38
C GLU A 122 7.46 2.69 -21.31
N THR A 123 6.24 2.37 -20.92
CA THR A 123 5.48 3.10 -19.91
C THR A 123 6.11 2.99 -18.53
N HIS A 124 6.56 1.78 -18.14
CA HIS A 124 7.22 1.58 -16.87
C HIS A 124 8.54 2.36 -16.78
N ASP A 125 9.39 2.23 -17.79
CA ASP A 125 10.69 2.92 -17.83
C ASP A 125 10.52 4.45 -17.89
N TRP A 126 9.45 4.93 -18.54
CA TRP A 126 9.09 6.35 -18.50
C TRP A 126 8.69 6.82 -17.09
N PHE A 127 7.93 6.01 -16.35
CA PHE A 127 7.55 6.34 -14.97
C PHE A 127 8.74 6.32 -14.01
N ARG A 128 9.65 5.38 -14.20
CA ARG A 128 10.68 5.07 -13.23
C ARG A 128 12.08 5.42 -13.72
N LYS A 129 12.68 4.60 -14.56
CA LYS A 129 14.03 4.80 -15.06
C LYS A 129 14.29 3.78 -16.20
N PRO A 130 15.04 4.14 -17.25
CA PRO A 130 15.37 3.23 -18.36
C PRO A 130 15.95 1.90 -17.87
N GLY A 131 15.45 0.79 -18.41
CA GLY A 131 15.86 -0.58 -18.07
C GLY A 131 15.27 -1.12 -16.76
N SER A 132 14.44 -0.34 -16.07
CA SER A 132 13.83 -0.73 -14.80
C SER A 132 12.83 -1.88 -14.96
N PHE A 133 12.13 -1.97 -16.09
CA PHE A 133 11.16 -3.03 -16.35
C PHE A 133 11.82 -4.42 -16.31
N ASP A 134 12.84 -4.61 -17.13
CA ASP A 134 13.55 -5.90 -17.22
C ASP A 134 14.24 -6.25 -15.92
N THR A 135 14.93 -5.27 -15.32
CA THR A 135 15.58 -5.46 -14.03
C THR A 135 14.60 -5.91 -12.96
N THR A 136 13.40 -5.31 -12.90
CA THR A 136 12.38 -5.68 -11.91
C THR A 136 11.91 -7.12 -12.08
N LEU A 137 11.64 -7.55 -13.31
CA LEU A 137 11.24 -8.93 -13.60
C LEU A 137 12.34 -9.92 -13.26
N GLU A 138 13.59 -9.65 -13.66
CA GLU A 138 14.76 -10.47 -13.32
C GLU A 138 14.93 -10.63 -11.81
N LYS A 139 14.83 -9.52 -11.06
CA LYS A 139 15.06 -9.53 -9.60
C LYS A 139 13.93 -10.23 -8.83
N SER A 140 12.72 -10.34 -9.38
CA SER A 140 11.68 -11.24 -8.84
C SER A 140 12.20 -12.68 -8.73
N GLY A 141 12.95 -13.16 -9.73
CA GLY A 141 13.60 -14.47 -9.71
C GLY A 141 14.67 -14.60 -8.62
N CYS A 142 15.53 -13.57 -8.43
CA CYS A 142 16.54 -13.57 -7.36
C CYS A 142 15.90 -13.68 -5.97
N ILE A 143 14.83 -12.90 -5.74
CA ILE A 143 14.06 -12.92 -4.48
C ILE A 143 13.50 -14.32 -4.22
N ASN A 144 12.89 -14.95 -5.23
CA ASN A 144 12.30 -16.28 -5.12
C ASN A 144 13.33 -17.37 -4.84
N ARG A 145 14.48 -17.33 -5.54
CA ARG A 145 15.58 -18.30 -5.29
C ARG A 145 16.11 -18.24 -3.87
N ALA A 146 16.07 -17.08 -3.22
CA ALA A 146 16.44 -16.93 -1.82
C ALA A 146 15.36 -17.41 -0.83
N GLY A 147 14.19 -17.85 -1.30
CA GLY A 147 13.07 -18.27 -0.46
C GLY A 147 12.32 -17.10 0.18
N ILE A 148 12.43 -15.90 -0.38
CA ILE A 148 11.64 -14.73 -0.04
C ILE A 148 10.47 -14.65 -1.05
N ARG A 149 9.29 -14.27 -0.61
CA ARG A 149 8.14 -14.10 -1.52
C ARG A 149 8.27 -12.78 -2.29
N SER A 150 8.40 -12.86 -3.60
CA SER A 150 8.35 -11.67 -4.46
C SER A 150 6.91 -11.17 -4.59
N VAL A 151 6.73 -9.87 -4.38
CA VAL A 151 5.44 -9.18 -4.57
C VAL A 151 5.64 -8.12 -5.63
N VAL A 152 4.83 -8.13 -6.67
CA VAL A 152 4.81 -7.07 -7.68
C VAL A 152 3.53 -6.26 -7.51
N MET A 153 3.71 -4.95 -7.32
CA MET A 153 2.63 -3.97 -7.19
C MET A 153 2.58 -3.05 -8.41
N THR A 154 1.37 -2.80 -8.90
CA THR A 154 1.10 -1.77 -9.91
C THR A 154 0.31 -0.61 -9.30
N THR A 155 0.77 0.61 -9.55
CA THR A 155 -0.01 1.83 -9.28
C THR A 155 -0.78 2.19 -10.53
N VAL A 156 -2.10 1.96 -10.54
CA VAL A 156 -2.95 2.15 -11.72
C VAL A 156 -3.45 3.60 -11.80
N SER A 157 -3.26 4.21 -12.95
CA SER A 157 -3.71 5.55 -13.32
C SER A 157 -4.33 5.54 -14.72
N GLY A 158 -4.86 6.66 -15.18
CA GLY A 158 -5.36 6.80 -16.56
C GLY A 158 -4.30 6.53 -17.63
N LYS A 159 -3.01 6.63 -17.27
CA LYS A 159 -1.88 6.45 -18.21
C LYS A 159 -1.55 4.97 -18.50
N ASN A 160 -1.79 4.08 -17.56
CA ASN A 160 -1.37 2.68 -17.66
C ASN A 160 -2.51 1.66 -17.47
N ILE A 161 -3.73 2.11 -17.31
CA ILE A 161 -4.88 1.23 -17.06
C ILE A 161 -5.07 0.17 -18.17
N ASP A 162 -4.84 0.52 -19.41
CA ASP A 162 -5.00 -0.37 -20.56
C ASP A 162 -3.85 -1.41 -20.68
N GLU A 163 -2.75 -1.19 -19.96
CA GLU A 163 -1.60 -2.09 -19.95
C GLU A 163 -1.65 -3.14 -18.82
N VAL A 164 -2.59 -3.03 -17.87
CA VAL A 164 -2.63 -3.90 -16.69
C VAL A 164 -2.73 -5.38 -17.07
N SER A 165 -3.49 -5.72 -18.12
CA SER A 165 -3.57 -7.08 -18.63
C SER A 165 -2.21 -7.63 -19.09
N GLY A 166 -1.45 -6.83 -19.84
CA GLY A 166 -0.09 -7.22 -20.28
C GLY A 166 0.91 -7.24 -19.12
N ILE A 167 0.75 -6.37 -18.12
CA ILE A 167 1.56 -6.41 -16.90
C ILE A 167 1.36 -7.75 -16.17
N ILE A 168 0.12 -8.22 -16.04
CA ILE A 168 -0.18 -9.53 -15.42
C ILE A 168 0.56 -10.65 -16.16
N ASP A 169 0.54 -10.66 -17.50
CA ASP A 169 1.25 -11.65 -18.30
C ASP A 169 2.75 -11.64 -18.04
N ALA A 170 3.37 -10.46 -18.03
CA ALA A 170 4.80 -10.30 -17.78
C ALA A 170 5.20 -10.76 -16.36
N VAL A 171 4.39 -10.42 -15.36
CA VAL A 171 4.63 -10.77 -13.95
C VAL A 171 4.49 -12.28 -13.72
N VAL A 172 3.47 -12.91 -14.33
CA VAL A 172 3.29 -14.36 -14.28
C VAL A 172 4.43 -15.07 -14.99
N ALA A 173 4.82 -14.62 -16.18
CA ALA A 173 5.94 -15.19 -16.94
C ALA A 173 7.27 -15.09 -16.17
N ALA A 174 7.47 -14.03 -15.37
CA ALA A 174 8.63 -13.87 -14.50
C ALA A 174 8.57 -14.71 -13.21
N GLY A 175 7.47 -15.44 -12.98
CA GLY A 175 7.29 -16.30 -11.81
C GLY A 175 7.17 -15.55 -10.49
N ALA A 176 6.68 -14.31 -10.48
CA ALA A 176 6.42 -13.58 -9.24
C ALA A 176 5.38 -14.31 -8.37
N ASN A 177 5.62 -14.36 -7.05
CA ASN A 177 4.72 -15.09 -6.16
C ASN A 177 3.38 -14.38 -5.92
N VAL A 178 3.39 -13.05 -5.95
CA VAL A 178 2.19 -12.25 -5.70
C VAL A 178 2.12 -11.09 -6.69
N PHE A 179 0.96 -10.92 -7.29
CA PHE A 179 0.61 -9.71 -8.03
C PHE A 179 -0.53 -8.97 -7.33
N ALA A 180 -0.43 -7.66 -7.26
CA ALA A 180 -1.51 -6.80 -6.79
C ALA A 180 -1.44 -5.43 -7.46
N PHE A 181 -2.53 -4.69 -7.44
CA PHE A 181 -2.55 -3.30 -7.83
C PHE A 181 -3.39 -2.45 -6.90
N ALA A 182 -3.14 -1.16 -6.92
CA ALA A 182 -3.95 -0.15 -6.26
C ALA A 182 -3.99 1.10 -7.14
N ARG A 183 -5.03 1.90 -7.00
CA ARG A 183 -5.17 3.14 -7.75
C ARG A 183 -4.15 4.19 -7.32
N TYR A 184 -3.74 5.00 -8.27
CA TYR A 184 -3.00 6.21 -8.00
C TYR A 184 -3.84 7.15 -7.12
N CYS A 185 -3.20 7.74 -6.11
CA CYS A 185 -3.81 8.76 -5.27
C CYS A 185 -3.31 10.12 -5.78
N PRO A 186 -4.11 10.88 -6.53
CA PRO A 186 -3.68 12.14 -7.11
C PRO A 186 -3.41 13.19 -6.03
N THR A 187 -2.62 14.18 -6.39
CA THR A 187 -2.56 15.43 -5.64
C THR A 187 -3.69 16.36 -6.10
N SER A 188 -4.11 17.31 -5.28
CA SER A 188 -5.18 18.25 -5.62
C SER A 188 -4.91 19.10 -6.89
N GLU A 189 -3.65 19.16 -7.32
CA GLU A 189 -3.21 19.91 -8.51
C GLU A 189 -3.28 19.08 -9.79
N GLU A 190 -3.34 17.75 -9.69
CA GLU A 190 -3.35 16.82 -10.81
C GLU A 190 -4.79 16.53 -11.25
N LYS A 191 -5.32 17.30 -12.20
CA LYS A 191 -6.71 17.16 -12.67
C LYS A 191 -6.95 15.99 -13.62
N ASP A 192 -5.94 15.58 -14.40
CA ASP A 192 -6.11 14.68 -15.55
C ASP A 192 -5.72 13.20 -15.32
N VAL A 193 -5.40 12.81 -14.10
CA VAL A 193 -5.00 11.41 -13.79
C VAL A 193 -6.16 10.53 -13.33
N GLY A 194 -7.37 11.04 -13.36
CA GLY A 194 -8.58 10.33 -12.95
C GLY A 194 -8.94 9.18 -13.89
N ILE A 195 -9.45 8.11 -13.31
CA ILE A 195 -10.05 7.00 -14.05
C ILE A 195 -11.56 7.10 -13.87
N GLU A 196 -12.30 7.04 -14.98
CA GLU A 196 -13.77 7.01 -14.93
C GLU A 196 -14.26 5.76 -14.18
N PRO A 197 -15.31 5.87 -13.36
CA PRO A 197 -15.80 4.77 -12.52
C PRO A 197 -16.09 3.48 -13.29
N LEU A 198 -16.78 3.59 -14.44
CA LEU A 198 -17.13 2.43 -15.26
C LEU A 198 -15.91 1.83 -15.96
N ARG A 199 -14.92 2.64 -16.34
CA ARG A 199 -13.65 2.15 -16.88
C ARG A 199 -12.86 1.38 -15.81
N TYR A 200 -12.87 1.86 -14.58
CA TYR A 200 -12.23 1.14 -13.47
C TYR A 200 -12.95 -0.17 -13.15
N ARG A 201 -14.29 -0.16 -13.15
CA ARG A 201 -15.10 -1.39 -13.01
C ARG A 201 -14.77 -2.41 -14.11
N GLN A 202 -14.64 -1.95 -15.37
CA GLN A 202 -14.25 -2.81 -16.48
C GLN A 202 -12.85 -3.42 -16.28
N LEU A 203 -11.88 -2.63 -15.81
CA LEU A 203 -10.56 -3.15 -15.46
C LEU A 203 -10.66 -4.29 -14.44
N LEU A 204 -11.47 -4.15 -13.38
CA LEU A 204 -11.65 -5.22 -12.38
C LEU A 204 -12.25 -6.47 -13.00
N ALA A 205 -13.23 -6.33 -13.90
CA ALA A 205 -13.84 -7.45 -14.61
C ALA A 205 -12.82 -8.19 -15.50
N ASP A 206 -12.01 -7.45 -16.26
CA ASP A 206 -10.98 -8.02 -17.13
C ASP A 206 -9.88 -8.72 -16.31
N CYS A 207 -9.46 -8.12 -15.19
CA CYS A 207 -8.51 -8.74 -14.29
C CYS A 207 -9.08 -10.01 -13.63
N ASP A 208 -10.33 -9.99 -13.16
CA ASP A 208 -10.96 -11.15 -12.53
C ASP A 208 -11.05 -12.34 -13.50
N ARG A 209 -11.44 -12.09 -14.77
CA ARG A 209 -11.42 -13.11 -15.82
C ARG A 209 -10.02 -13.67 -16.01
N LYS A 210 -9.02 -12.80 -16.16
CA LYS A 210 -7.63 -13.19 -16.39
C LYS A 210 -7.03 -13.94 -15.21
N PHE A 211 -7.34 -13.54 -13.99
CA PHE A 211 -6.92 -14.27 -12.78
C PHE A 211 -7.46 -15.69 -12.77
N ARG A 212 -8.76 -15.87 -13.07
CA ARG A 212 -9.38 -17.20 -13.15
C ARG A 212 -8.78 -18.06 -14.26
N GLU A 213 -8.45 -17.49 -15.42
CA GLU A 213 -7.79 -18.19 -16.52
C GLU A 213 -6.42 -18.73 -16.07
N TYR A 214 -5.61 -17.91 -15.41
CA TYR A 214 -4.31 -18.32 -14.87
C TYR A 214 -4.42 -19.33 -13.73
N GLU A 215 -5.36 -19.14 -12.82
CA GLU A 215 -5.63 -20.08 -11.72
C GLU A 215 -6.06 -21.47 -12.28
N ALA A 216 -6.94 -21.49 -13.28
CA ALA A 216 -7.36 -22.71 -13.96
C ALA A 216 -6.21 -23.40 -14.71
N ALA A 217 -5.24 -22.64 -15.22
CA ALA A 217 -4.02 -23.15 -15.83
C ALA A 217 -2.95 -23.60 -14.82
N GLY A 218 -3.22 -23.54 -13.51
CA GLY A 218 -2.30 -23.98 -12.46
C GLY A 218 -1.17 -22.98 -12.13
N CYS A 219 -1.36 -21.70 -12.47
CA CYS A 219 -0.42 -20.65 -12.15
C CYS A 219 -0.17 -20.54 -10.64
N GLN A 220 1.10 -20.36 -10.25
CA GLN A 220 1.50 -20.26 -8.84
C GLN A 220 1.47 -18.82 -8.31
N THR A 221 1.26 -17.83 -9.17
CA THR A 221 1.12 -16.43 -8.76
C THR A 221 -0.20 -16.22 -8.04
N TYR A 222 -0.14 -15.72 -6.82
CA TYR A 222 -1.33 -15.31 -6.06
C TYR A 222 -1.76 -13.91 -6.48
N PHE A 223 -2.99 -13.77 -6.96
CA PHE A 223 -3.58 -12.50 -7.35
C PHE A 223 -4.29 -11.85 -6.15
N ASN A 224 -3.64 -10.86 -5.55
CA ASN A 224 -4.15 -10.19 -4.36
C ASN A 224 -5.06 -9.01 -4.76
N LYS A 225 -6.34 -9.13 -4.47
CA LYS A 225 -7.39 -8.13 -4.70
C LYS A 225 -7.30 -7.00 -3.66
N LYS A 226 -6.20 -6.23 -3.70
CA LYS A 226 -5.83 -5.24 -2.68
C LYS A 226 -6.66 -3.95 -2.72
N ASP A 227 -7.09 -3.49 -3.90
CA ASP A 227 -7.92 -2.29 -3.98
C ASP A 227 -9.29 -2.53 -3.36
N HIS A 228 -9.80 -1.54 -2.63
CA HIS A 228 -11.03 -1.71 -1.85
C HIS A 228 -12.29 -1.87 -2.71
N LEU A 229 -12.28 -1.39 -3.96
CA LEU A 229 -13.42 -1.54 -4.87
C LEU A 229 -13.57 -2.97 -5.42
N TRP A 230 -12.62 -3.88 -5.17
CA TRP A 230 -12.82 -5.30 -5.41
C TRP A 230 -14.04 -5.84 -4.64
N THR A 231 -14.23 -5.42 -3.40
CA THR A 231 -15.40 -5.82 -2.61
C THR A 231 -16.71 -5.38 -3.26
N LEU A 232 -16.74 -4.17 -3.83
CA LEU A 232 -17.92 -3.70 -4.56
C LEU A 232 -18.16 -4.53 -5.84
N TYR A 233 -17.10 -4.80 -6.60
CA TYR A 233 -17.19 -5.61 -7.81
C TYR A 233 -17.69 -7.04 -7.50
N GLU A 234 -17.10 -7.69 -6.50
CA GLU A 234 -17.47 -9.04 -6.08
C GLU A 234 -18.90 -9.12 -5.52
N TYR A 235 -19.36 -8.06 -4.84
CA TYR A 235 -20.75 -7.94 -4.41
C TYR A 235 -21.71 -7.85 -5.60
N GLU A 236 -21.37 -7.05 -6.58
CA GLU A 236 -22.18 -6.87 -7.79
C GLU A 236 -22.32 -8.16 -8.61
N ILE A 237 -21.25 -8.93 -8.76
CA ILE A 237 -21.28 -10.21 -9.50
C ILE A 237 -21.72 -11.41 -8.64
N GLY A 238 -22.08 -11.18 -7.36
CA GLY A 238 -22.63 -12.20 -6.45
C GLY A 238 -21.62 -13.19 -5.87
N THR A 239 -20.29 -12.94 -6.02
CA THR A 239 -19.23 -13.78 -5.43
C THR A 239 -18.92 -13.37 -3.98
N PHE A 240 -19.21 -12.16 -3.59
CA PHE A 240 -19.25 -11.71 -2.20
C PHE A 240 -20.70 -11.47 -1.79
N ARG A 241 -21.11 -12.00 -0.65
CA ARG A 241 -22.43 -11.77 -0.05
C ARG A 241 -22.28 -11.19 1.35
N LEU A 242 -23.16 -10.27 1.69
CA LEU A 242 -23.24 -9.77 3.06
C LEU A 242 -23.61 -10.92 4.00
N PRO A 243 -22.98 -11.03 5.19
CA PRO A 243 -23.43 -11.95 6.21
C PRO A 243 -24.84 -11.56 6.69
N GLU A 244 -25.61 -12.54 7.17
CA GLU A 244 -26.97 -12.32 7.67
C GLU A 244 -27.03 -11.31 8.82
N THR A 245 -25.96 -11.28 9.63
CA THR A 245 -25.81 -10.33 10.74
C THR A 245 -24.48 -9.59 10.62
N VAL A 246 -24.55 -8.28 10.69
CA VAL A 246 -23.40 -7.37 10.80
C VAL A 246 -23.48 -6.70 12.15
N GLU A 247 -22.47 -6.88 12.99
CA GLU A 247 -22.41 -6.20 14.29
C GLU A 247 -22.31 -4.70 14.09
N GLU A 248 -23.13 -3.93 14.79
CA GLU A 248 -23.14 -2.48 14.70
C GLU A 248 -21.76 -1.89 15.07
N GLY A 249 -21.26 -0.99 14.26
CA GLY A 249 -19.94 -0.37 14.45
C GLY A 249 -18.73 -1.26 14.12
N MET A 250 -18.93 -2.55 13.83
CA MET A 250 -17.84 -3.45 13.47
C MET A 250 -17.41 -3.28 12.02
N ILE A 251 -16.10 -3.23 11.80
CA ILE A 251 -15.49 -3.11 10.48
C ILE A 251 -14.71 -4.39 10.14
N TYR A 252 -15.19 -5.12 9.15
CA TYR A 252 -14.62 -6.39 8.73
C TYR A 252 -13.56 -6.23 7.63
N GLY A 253 -13.74 -5.31 6.70
CA GLY A 253 -12.87 -5.13 5.53
C GLY A 253 -12.54 -3.67 5.20
N GLY A 254 -12.07 -3.43 3.98
CA GLY A 254 -11.73 -2.12 3.44
C GLY A 254 -10.44 -1.53 4.01
N CYS A 255 -10.35 -0.20 4.07
CA CYS A 255 -9.16 0.53 4.46
C CYS A 255 -8.69 0.22 5.88
N ASN A 256 -7.37 0.02 6.05
CA ASN A 256 -6.73 -0.27 7.34
C ASN A 256 -6.44 0.99 8.17
N CYS A 257 -6.63 2.19 7.62
CA CYS A 257 -6.52 3.44 8.36
C CYS A 257 -7.50 3.45 9.54
N GLY A 258 -7.02 3.78 10.73
CA GLY A 258 -7.81 3.71 11.97
C GLY A 258 -8.05 2.29 12.54
N LYS A 259 -7.72 1.23 11.79
CA LYS A 259 -7.98 -0.17 12.18
C LYS A 259 -6.72 -0.92 12.63
N CYS A 260 -5.71 -0.99 11.78
CA CYS A 260 -4.48 -1.76 12.07
C CYS A 260 -3.25 -1.26 11.29
N HIS A 261 -3.16 0.05 11.06
CA HIS A 261 -2.07 0.64 10.28
C HIS A 261 -1.69 2.04 10.78
N LEU A 262 -0.39 2.31 10.81
CA LEU A 262 0.22 3.64 10.93
C LEU A 262 1.39 3.75 9.96
N THR A 263 1.69 4.98 9.53
CA THR A 263 2.89 5.28 8.75
C THR A 263 3.82 6.18 9.54
N ILE A 264 5.11 5.88 9.56
CA ILE A 264 6.16 6.66 10.25
C ILE A 264 7.15 7.13 9.20
N LEU A 265 7.46 8.44 9.19
CA LEU A 265 8.39 9.06 8.25
C LEU A 265 9.79 9.23 8.87
N PRO A 266 10.84 9.53 8.07
CA PRO A 266 12.19 9.73 8.57
C PRO A 266 12.32 10.91 9.57
N THR A 267 11.40 11.87 9.49
CA THR A 267 11.29 13.01 10.44
C THR A 267 10.68 12.64 11.80
N GLY A 268 10.29 11.38 11.97
CA GLY A 268 9.51 10.91 13.13
C GLY A 268 8.00 11.15 13.00
N ASP A 269 7.56 11.88 12.01
CA ASP A 269 6.14 12.18 11.81
C ASP A 269 5.32 10.93 11.56
N VAL A 270 4.22 10.80 12.30
CA VAL A 270 3.29 9.67 12.22
C VAL A 270 2.02 10.10 11.50
N TYR A 271 1.66 9.32 10.49
CA TYR A 271 0.46 9.55 9.68
C TYR A 271 -0.53 8.39 9.80
N ALA A 272 -1.81 8.72 9.80
CA ALA A 272 -2.87 7.72 9.68
C ALA A 272 -2.83 7.00 8.31
N CYS A 273 -2.48 7.73 7.24
CA CYS A 273 -2.19 7.19 5.91
C CYS A 273 -1.14 8.06 5.21
N ARG A 274 -0.05 7.46 4.70
CA ARG A 274 1.01 8.22 4.01
C ARG A 274 0.51 9.08 2.83
N ARG A 275 -0.55 8.64 2.18
CA ARG A 275 -1.09 9.28 0.98
C ARG A 275 -2.14 10.35 1.28
N VAL A 276 -2.47 10.58 2.55
CA VAL A 276 -3.36 11.66 3.01
C VAL A 276 -2.50 12.71 3.70
N ARG A 277 -2.24 13.84 3.02
CA ARG A 277 -1.30 14.88 3.45
C ARG A 277 -1.59 15.45 4.82
N ASN A 278 -2.86 15.70 5.12
CA ASN A 278 -3.32 16.28 6.39
C ASN A 278 -3.63 15.22 7.47
N SER A 279 -3.10 14.01 7.33
CA SER A 279 -3.34 12.91 8.28
C SER A 279 -2.22 12.70 9.29
N LYS A 280 -1.35 13.70 9.49
CA LYS A 280 -0.37 13.68 10.59
C LYS A 280 -1.10 13.64 11.93
N VAL A 281 -0.71 12.70 12.79
CA VAL A 281 -1.35 12.44 14.09
C VAL A 281 -0.38 12.60 15.26
N ALA A 282 0.93 12.48 15.01
CA ALA A 282 1.94 12.50 16.07
C ALA A 282 3.36 12.71 15.51
N ASN A 283 4.34 12.74 16.42
CA ASN A 283 5.74 12.49 16.10
C ASN A 283 6.28 11.41 17.05
N VAL A 284 6.85 10.32 16.51
CA VAL A 284 7.26 9.14 17.28
C VAL A 284 8.43 9.42 18.26
N PHE A 285 9.18 10.53 18.05
CA PHE A 285 10.27 10.94 18.93
C PHE A 285 9.80 11.73 20.17
N SER A 286 8.55 12.19 20.19
CA SER A 286 7.97 12.92 21.32
C SER A 286 6.72 12.26 21.89
N ASP A 287 6.04 11.45 21.10
CA ASP A 287 4.73 10.91 21.43
C ASP A 287 4.77 9.40 21.59
N ARG A 288 4.09 8.89 22.59
CA ARG A 288 3.89 7.46 22.77
C ARG A 288 2.76 6.98 21.85
N LEU A 289 3.05 6.07 20.92
CA LEU A 289 2.08 5.62 19.92
C LEU A 289 0.81 5.02 20.52
N ALA A 290 0.91 4.38 21.68
CA ALA A 290 -0.24 3.80 22.38
C ALA A 290 -1.26 4.89 22.77
N ASP A 291 -0.80 6.04 23.21
CA ASP A 291 -1.66 7.17 23.61
C ASP A 291 -2.26 7.87 22.37
N VAL A 292 -1.43 8.04 21.33
CA VAL A 292 -1.86 8.59 20.03
C VAL A 292 -2.99 7.77 19.42
N TRP A 293 -2.94 6.45 19.56
CA TRP A 293 -3.94 5.55 19.00
C TRP A 293 -5.35 5.77 19.58
N VAL A 294 -5.44 6.05 20.86
CA VAL A 294 -6.73 6.32 21.52
C VAL A 294 -7.22 7.73 21.19
N CYS A 295 -6.33 8.75 21.31
CA CYS A 295 -6.74 10.15 21.25
C CYS A 295 -6.85 10.67 19.81
N GLN A 296 -5.83 10.44 18.98
CA GLN A 296 -5.71 11.09 17.67
C GLN A 296 -6.28 10.24 16.52
N MET A 297 -6.23 8.91 16.65
CA MET A 297 -6.70 8.00 15.62
C MET A 297 -8.21 7.74 15.67
N GLU A 298 -8.90 8.14 16.73
CA GLU A 298 -10.34 7.97 16.87
C GLU A 298 -11.11 8.67 15.74
N ARG A 299 -10.69 9.86 15.34
CA ARG A 299 -11.32 10.59 14.22
C ARG A 299 -11.35 9.79 12.92
N TYR A 300 -10.44 8.84 12.69
CA TYR A 300 -10.41 7.96 11.50
C TYR A 300 -11.27 6.70 11.67
N ARG A 301 -11.90 6.52 12.83
CA ARG A 301 -12.85 5.44 13.14
C ARG A 301 -14.31 5.91 13.19
N ASP A 302 -14.56 7.20 13.01
CA ASP A 302 -15.91 7.73 12.86
C ASP A 302 -16.42 7.49 11.43
N TYR A 303 -16.97 6.32 11.23
CA TYR A 303 -17.44 5.87 9.91
C TYR A 303 -18.76 6.55 9.49
N THR A 304 -19.45 7.23 10.41
CA THR A 304 -20.69 8.00 10.12
C THR A 304 -20.41 9.23 9.28
N ARG A 305 -19.16 9.72 9.30
CA ARG A 305 -18.72 10.89 8.54
C ARG A 305 -18.52 10.65 7.04
N PHE A 306 -18.45 9.39 6.59
CA PHE A 306 -18.27 9.12 5.17
C PHE A 306 -19.52 9.56 4.38
N GLU A 307 -19.37 10.56 3.49
CA GLU A 307 -20.49 11.19 2.77
C GLU A 307 -21.40 10.18 2.05
N LYS A 308 -20.83 9.31 1.27
CA LYS A 308 -21.54 8.29 0.48
C LYS A 308 -21.62 6.96 1.21
N CYS A 309 -20.49 6.53 1.80
CA CYS A 309 -20.37 5.17 2.33
C CYS A 309 -21.15 4.99 3.64
N SER A 310 -21.41 6.04 4.42
CA SER A 310 -22.27 5.95 5.63
C SER A 310 -23.69 5.50 5.34
N LYS A 311 -24.15 5.67 4.09
CA LYS A 311 -25.48 5.24 3.62
C LYS A 311 -25.44 3.93 2.83
N CYS A 312 -24.29 3.26 2.76
CA CYS A 312 -24.07 2.09 1.92
C CYS A 312 -24.05 0.82 2.77
N GLU A 313 -24.78 -0.20 2.35
CA GLU A 313 -24.79 -1.51 3.01
C GLU A 313 -23.41 -2.19 3.06
N LEU A 314 -22.49 -1.77 2.19
CA LEU A 314 -21.11 -2.27 2.19
C LEU A 314 -20.17 -1.53 3.15
N LEU A 315 -20.64 -0.59 3.98
CA LEU A 315 -19.80 0.24 4.84
C LEU A 315 -18.80 -0.59 5.66
N ALA A 316 -19.24 -1.69 6.25
CA ALA A 316 -18.40 -2.54 7.09
C ALA A 316 -17.31 -3.32 6.32
N PHE A 317 -17.42 -3.44 4.99
CA PHE A 317 -16.56 -4.27 4.14
C PHE A 317 -15.78 -3.49 3.10
N CYS A 318 -16.36 -2.38 2.61
CA CYS A 318 -15.77 -1.47 1.64
C CYS A 318 -15.96 -0.04 2.14
N ARG A 319 -15.14 0.89 1.80
CA ARG A 319 -15.32 2.36 2.01
C ARG A 319 -14.61 3.12 0.90
N GLY A 320 -14.36 2.42 -0.22
CA GLY A 320 -13.46 2.94 -1.22
C GLY A 320 -12.05 3.17 -0.66
N CYS A 321 -11.28 4.02 -1.29
CA CYS A 321 -9.98 4.44 -0.81
C CYS A 321 -10.02 5.90 -0.33
N PRO A 322 -10.01 6.17 1.00
CA PRO A 322 -10.00 7.53 1.52
C PRO A 322 -8.82 8.38 1.03
N ALA A 323 -7.69 7.75 0.68
CA ALA A 323 -6.55 8.48 0.13
C ALA A 323 -6.81 8.96 -1.30
N VAL A 324 -7.51 8.17 -2.13
CA VAL A 324 -7.94 8.60 -3.47
C VAL A 324 -8.99 9.71 -3.35
N ALA A 325 -9.96 9.54 -2.44
CA ALA A 325 -10.97 10.56 -2.16
C ALA A 325 -10.34 11.87 -1.68
N SER A 326 -9.44 11.80 -0.71
CA SER A 326 -8.70 12.97 -0.19
C SER A 326 -7.86 13.66 -1.24
N GLY A 327 -7.16 12.89 -2.08
CA GLY A 327 -6.34 13.45 -3.15
C GLY A 327 -7.17 14.22 -4.20
N ARG A 328 -8.39 13.75 -4.49
CA ARG A 328 -9.28 14.39 -5.46
C ARG A 328 -10.11 15.54 -4.88
N ASN A 329 -10.65 15.35 -3.67
CA ASN A 329 -11.65 16.22 -3.07
C ASN A 329 -11.12 17.02 -1.86
N GLY A 330 -9.88 16.78 -1.42
CA GLY A 330 -9.30 17.41 -0.24
C GLY A 330 -9.79 16.84 1.11
N ASP A 331 -10.78 15.94 1.11
CA ASP A 331 -11.37 15.38 2.33
C ASP A 331 -11.25 13.85 2.38
N PHE A 332 -10.81 13.34 3.54
CA PHE A 332 -10.70 11.92 3.84
C PHE A 332 -12.05 11.17 3.78
N TYR A 333 -13.13 11.85 4.13
CA TYR A 333 -14.47 11.26 4.22
C TYR A 333 -15.32 11.44 2.96
N ALA A 334 -14.79 12.13 1.96
CA ALA A 334 -15.45 12.30 0.68
C ALA A 334 -15.71 10.95 -0.02
N ALA A 335 -16.65 10.95 -0.94
CA ALA A 335 -16.91 9.79 -1.78
C ALA A 335 -15.69 9.43 -2.63
N ASP A 336 -15.41 8.14 -2.72
CA ASP A 336 -14.39 7.63 -3.64
C ASP A 336 -14.81 7.94 -5.09
N PRO A 337 -14.00 8.69 -5.85
CA PRO A 337 -14.38 9.15 -7.18
C PRO A 337 -14.59 8.02 -8.20
N GLN A 338 -13.97 6.85 -7.99
CA GLN A 338 -14.16 5.69 -8.86
C GLN A 338 -15.25 4.73 -8.39
N CYS A 339 -15.97 5.04 -7.29
CA CYS A 339 -17.07 4.20 -6.82
C CYS A 339 -18.29 4.36 -7.73
N TRP A 340 -18.60 3.36 -8.53
CA TRP A 340 -19.75 3.34 -9.47
C TRP A 340 -21.09 2.97 -8.83
N LYS A 341 -21.12 2.55 -7.56
CA LYS A 341 -22.38 2.20 -6.89
C LYS A 341 -23.27 3.42 -6.74
N GLN A 342 -24.53 3.28 -7.12
CA GLN A 342 -25.55 4.29 -6.86
C GLN A 342 -26.10 4.10 -5.44
N ILE A 343 -26.28 5.18 -4.72
CA ILE A 343 -26.88 5.20 -3.38
C ILE A 343 -28.08 6.15 -3.40
N GLU A 344 -29.22 5.67 -2.99
CA GLU A 344 -30.45 6.46 -2.90
C GLU A 344 -30.23 7.66 -1.97
N GLY A 345 -30.66 8.84 -2.39
CA GLY A 345 -30.47 10.08 -1.62
C GLY A 345 -29.02 10.61 -1.57
N TYR A 346 -28.11 10.08 -2.40
CA TYR A 346 -26.78 10.64 -2.62
C TYR A 346 -26.58 11.00 -4.09
N ALA A 347 -26.61 12.28 -4.41
CA ALA A 347 -26.23 12.76 -5.73
C ALA A 347 -24.69 12.92 -5.79
N GLN A 348 -24.03 12.15 -6.64
CA GLN A 348 -22.60 12.33 -6.87
C GLN A 348 -22.36 13.72 -7.47
N LYS A 349 -21.58 14.55 -6.79
CA LYS A 349 -21.16 15.85 -7.34
C LYS A 349 -20.47 15.59 -8.67
N ALA A 350 -20.91 16.26 -9.73
CA ALA A 350 -20.27 16.15 -11.04
C ALA A 350 -18.77 16.45 -10.88
N ILE A 351 -17.95 15.58 -11.44
CA ILE A 351 -16.50 15.78 -11.50
C ILE A 351 -16.27 16.88 -12.53
N GLY A 352 -16.12 18.13 -12.05
CA GLY A 352 -15.76 19.28 -12.88
C GLY A 352 -14.26 19.31 -13.21
#